data_b050591b96ea6a867d5a40817114746e
#
_entry.id   b050591b96ea6a867d5a40817114746e
#
_cell.length_a   1.000
_cell.length_b   1.000
_cell.length_c   1.000
_cell.angle_alpha   90.00
_cell.angle_beta   90.00
_cell.angle_gamma   90.00
#
_symmetry.space_group_name_H-M   'P 1'
#
loop_
_entity.id
_entity.type
_entity.pdbx_description
1 polymer ?
#
loop_
_entity_poly.entity_id
_entity_poly.type
_entity_poly.pdbx_seq_one_letter_code
_entity_poly.pdbx_strand_id
1 'polypeptide(L)'
;MEKEKVAQYINRKQLLQPTDKVLVALSGGADSVALLRLLQASGYDCEAAHCNFHLRGAESDRDEAFVRQLCVKQQVPLHTVHFDTARTAEERHISIEMAARELRYGWFEEIRQKINADAIAVAH
;
A
#
# COMPACT_ATOMS: atom_id res chain seq x y z
N MET A 1 -10.41 -17.39 -1.64
CA MET A 1 -10.60 -16.08 -1.00
C MET A 1 -11.55 -15.26 -1.85
N GLU A 2 -12.53 -14.71 -1.22
CA GLU A 2 -13.53 -13.91 -1.92
C GLU A 2 -13.01 -12.51 -2.21
N LYS A 3 -13.41 -11.98 -3.36
CA LYS A 3 -12.96 -10.65 -3.78
C LYS A 3 -13.35 -9.56 -2.79
N GLU A 4 -14.53 -9.64 -2.21
CA GLU A 4 -15.04 -8.66 -1.26
C GLU A 4 -14.23 -8.60 0.03
N LYS A 5 -13.51 -9.67 0.35
CA LYS A 5 -12.70 -9.72 1.56
C LYS A 5 -11.31 -9.16 1.37
N VAL A 6 -10.81 -9.13 0.14
CA VAL A 6 -9.46 -8.64 -0.13
C VAL A 6 -9.43 -7.24 -0.71
N ALA A 7 -10.47 -6.83 -1.42
CA ALA A 7 -10.47 -5.59 -2.17
C ALA A 7 -11.22 -4.50 -1.43
N GLN A 8 -10.49 -3.73 -0.66
CA GLN A 8 -10.95 -2.45 -0.14
C GLN A 8 -10.14 -1.40 -0.86
N TYR A 9 -10.77 -0.39 -1.41
CA TYR A 9 -10.01 0.62 -2.08
C TYR A 9 -10.54 2.02 -1.84
N ILE A 10 -9.65 2.98 -1.97
CA ILE A 10 -9.91 4.40 -1.83
C ILE A 10 -9.53 5.02 -3.15
N ASN A 11 -10.46 5.69 -3.81
CA ASN A 11 -10.18 6.26 -5.11
C ASN A 11 -10.92 7.54 -5.37
N ARG A 12 -10.62 8.15 -6.50
CA ARG A 12 -11.33 9.30 -7.03
C ARG A 12 -12.43 8.90 -7.97
N LYS A 13 -12.51 7.61 -8.32
CA LYS A 13 -13.53 7.04 -9.19
C LYS A 13 -14.33 6.02 -8.42
N GLN A 14 -15.63 5.96 -8.67
CA GLN A 14 -16.49 4.94 -8.08
C GLN A 14 -16.33 3.59 -8.78
N LEU A 15 -16.03 3.60 -10.07
CA LEU A 15 -15.85 2.39 -10.86
C LEU A 15 -14.49 2.44 -11.55
N LEU A 16 -13.76 1.33 -11.46
CA LEU A 16 -12.50 1.18 -12.18
C LEU A 16 -12.77 0.76 -13.61
N GLN A 17 -12.04 1.37 -14.52
CA GLN A 17 -12.05 0.99 -15.92
C GLN A 17 -10.92 -0.01 -16.18
N PRO A 18 -11.04 -0.88 -17.20
CA PRO A 18 -10.08 -1.97 -17.40
C PRO A 18 -8.61 -1.56 -17.53
N THR A 19 -8.31 -0.36 -17.97
CA THR A 19 -6.94 0.11 -18.15
C THR A 19 -6.51 1.13 -17.11
N ASP A 20 -7.27 1.29 -16.05
CA ASP A 20 -6.92 2.24 -15.00
C ASP A 20 -5.63 1.82 -14.31
N LYS A 21 -4.88 2.81 -13.85
CA LYS A 21 -3.70 2.59 -13.03
C LYS A 21 -4.12 2.56 -11.57
N VAL A 22 -3.66 1.55 -10.86
CA VAL A 22 -3.98 1.35 -9.44
C VAL A 22 -2.72 1.31 -8.60
N LEU A 23 -2.69 2.13 -7.56
CA LEU A 23 -1.63 2.07 -6.56
C LEU A 23 -2.07 1.07 -5.48
N VAL A 24 -1.34 -0.02 -5.34
CA VAL A 24 -1.69 -1.10 -4.41
C VAL A 24 -0.88 -0.95 -3.13
N ALA A 25 -1.56 -0.81 -2.02
CA ALA A 25 -0.90 -0.79 -0.70
C ALA A 25 -0.46 -2.21 -0.37
N LEU A 26 0.84 -2.43 -0.34
CA LEU A 26 1.45 -3.74 -0.19
C LEU A 26 2.16 -3.83 1.15
N SER A 27 1.49 -4.40 2.14
CA SER A 27 2.03 -4.47 3.51
C SER A 27 3.03 -5.60 3.72
N GLY A 28 2.99 -6.62 2.87
CA GLY A 28 3.74 -7.85 3.05
C GLY A 28 2.90 -9.00 3.57
N GLY A 29 1.67 -8.72 4.02
CA GLY A 29 0.75 -9.76 4.44
C GLY A 29 0.07 -10.44 3.26
N ALA A 30 -0.47 -11.64 3.52
CA ALA A 30 -1.07 -12.47 2.48
C ALA A 30 -2.20 -11.78 1.73
N ASP A 31 -3.03 -11.01 2.43
CA ASP A 31 -4.17 -10.34 1.81
C ASP A 31 -3.72 -9.25 0.83
N SER A 32 -2.67 -8.50 1.17
CA SER A 32 -2.17 -7.46 0.27
C SER A 32 -1.52 -8.06 -0.97
N VAL A 33 -0.85 -9.20 -0.83
CA VAL A 33 -0.26 -9.92 -1.96
C VAL A 33 -1.35 -10.47 -2.88
N ALA A 34 -2.40 -11.06 -2.28
CA ALA A 34 -3.54 -11.58 -3.04
C ALA A 34 -4.24 -10.46 -3.83
N LEU A 35 -4.38 -9.30 -3.21
CA LEU A 35 -4.97 -8.13 -3.87
C LEU A 35 -4.16 -7.70 -5.08
N LEU A 36 -2.84 -7.60 -4.93
CA LEU A 36 -1.96 -7.24 -6.04
C LEU A 36 -2.12 -8.24 -7.20
N ARG A 37 -2.07 -9.53 -6.90
CA ARG A 37 -2.20 -10.57 -7.91
C ARG A 37 -3.55 -10.53 -8.61
N LEU A 38 -4.61 -10.30 -7.84
CA LEU A 38 -5.96 -10.19 -8.40
C LEU A 38 -6.06 -9.03 -9.38
N LEU A 39 -5.54 -7.88 -9.01
CA LEU A 39 -5.61 -6.68 -9.85
C LEU A 39 -4.75 -6.83 -11.10
N GLN A 40 -3.57 -7.42 -10.98
CA GLN A 40 -2.72 -7.72 -12.15
C GLN A 40 -3.41 -8.70 -13.10
N ALA A 41 -4.00 -9.77 -12.55
CA ALA A 41 -4.71 -10.76 -13.37
C ALA A 41 -5.93 -10.15 -14.07
N SER A 42 -6.50 -9.11 -13.49
CA SER A 42 -7.65 -8.40 -14.07
C SER A 42 -7.25 -7.37 -15.13
N GLY A 43 -5.95 -7.21 -15.37
CA GLY A 43 -5.45 -6.34 -16.43
C GLY A 43 -5.16 -4.90 -16.04
N TYR A 44 -5.27 -4.56 -14.76
CA TYR A 44 -4.96 -3.21 -14.31
C TYR A 44 -3.46 -2.94 -14.36
N ASP A 45 -3.10 -1.69 -14.61
CA ASP A 45 -1.73 -1.20 -14.51
C ASP A 45 -1.43 -0.93 -13.04
N CYS A 46 -0.65 -1.79 -12.40
CA CYS A 46 -0.40 -1.71 -10.96
C CYS A 46 0.98 -1.17 -10.63
N GLU A 47 1.03 -0.27 -9.65
CA GLU A 47 2.25 0.09 -8.94
C GLU A 47 1.99 -0.16 -7.47
N ALA A 48 3.03 -0.46 -6.70
CA ALA A 48 2.90 -0.81 -5.29
C ALA A 48 3.48 0.27 -4.39
N ALA A 49 2.90 0.40 -3.20
CA ALA A 49 3.37 1.30 -2.16
C ALA A 49 3.53 0.54 -0.86
N HIS A 50 4.69 0.68 -0.21
CA HIS A 50 5.00 0.01 1.05
C HIS A 50 5.51 1.02 2.06
N CYS A 51 4.93 0.99 3.26
CA CYS A 51 5.37 1.80 4.39
C CYS A 51 6.10 0.94 5.41
N ASN A 52 7.30 1.34 5.78
CA ASN A 52 7.99 0.77 6.93
C ASN A 52 7.84 1.75 8.09
N PHE A 53 7.00 1.38 9.06
CA PHE A 53 6.68 2.25 10.21
C PHE A 53 7.67 2.10 11.36
N HIS A 54 8.62 1.17 11.25
CA HIS A 54 9.62 0.87 12.29
C HIS A 54 9.00 0.55 13.65
N LEU A 55 7.87 -0.15 13.64
CA LEU A 55 7.14 -0.46 14.87
C LEU A 55 7.37 -1.90 15.37
N ARG A 56 7.91 -2.77 14.50
CA ARG A 56 8.10 -4.19 14.84
C ARG A 56 9.52 -4.67 14.62
N GLY A 57 10.48 -3.74 14.69
CA GLY A 57 11.90 -4.08 14.60
C GLY A 57 12.25 -4.85 13.34
N ALA A 58 12.88 -6.02 13.51
CA ALA A 58 13.33 -6.83 12.38
C ALA A 58 12.18 -7.33 11.51
N GLU A 59 10.98 -7.49 12.05
CA GLU A 59 9.82 -7.91 11.25
C GLU A 59 9.43 -6.86 10.21
N SER A 60 9.52 -5.59 10.57
CA SER A 60 9.24 -4.49 9.64
C SER A 60 10.21 -4.52 8.46
N ASP A 61 11.48 -4.80 8.74
CA ASP A 61 12.51 -4.87 7.71
C ASP A 61 12.36 -6.12 6.85
N ARG A 62 11.94 -7.23 7.43
CA ARG A 62 11.66 -8.46 6.67
C ARG A 62 10.46 -8.28 5.73
N ASP A 63 9.43 -7.58 6.19
CA ASP A 63 8.28 -7.29 5.34
C ASP A 63 8.70 -6.46 4.14
N GLU A 64 9.53 -5.44 4.37
CA GLU A 64 10.03 -4.62 3.28
C GLU A 64 10.86 -5.43 2.29
N ALA A 65 11.76 -6.28 2.78
CA ALA A 65 12.59 -7.13 1.93
C ALA A 65 11.73 -8.06 1.08
N PHE A 66 10.71 -8.66 1.68
CA PHE A 66 9.77 -9.53 0.97
C PHE A 66 9.03 -8.78 -0.13
N VAL A 67 8.52 -7.59 0.19
CA VAL A 67 7.79 -6.77 -0.78
C VAL A 67 8.68 -6.37 -1.94
N ARG A 68 9.94 -6.00 -1.67
CA ARG A 68 10.89 -5.65 -2.74
C ARG A 68 11.12 -6.82 -3.68
N GLN A 69 11.32 -8.01 -3.14
CA GLN A 69 11.53 -9.21 -3.97
C GLN A 69 10.29 -9.54 -4.79
N LEU A 70 9.11 -9.45 -4.16
CA LEU A 70 7.86 -9.73 -4.85
C LEU A 70 7.65 -8.79 -6.03
N CYS A 71 7.89 -7.50 -5.83
CA CYS A 71 7.68 -6.51 -6.87
C CYS A 71 8.65 -6.68 -8.03
N VAL A 72 9.91 -7.06 -7.76
CA VAL A 72 10.86 -7.40 -8.82
C VAL A 72 10.34 -8.60 -9.62
N LYS A 73 9.89 -9.64 -8.94
CA LYS A 73 9.37 -10.85 -9.57
C LYS A 73 8.16 -10.58 -10.44
N GLN A 74 7.24 -9.75 -9.94
CA GLN A 74 5.99 -9.44 -10.60
C GLN A 74 6.12 -8.29 -11.59
N GLN A 75 7.29 -7.69 -11.70
CA GLN A 75 7.55 -6.53 -12.57
C GLN A 75 6.63 -5.35 -12.25
N VAL A 76 6.50 -5.08 -10.95
CA VAL A 76 5.66 -3.99 -10.43
C VAL A 76 6.58 -2.90 -9.88
N PRO A 77 6.44 -1.65 -10.35
CA PRO A 77 7.18 -0.54 -9.74
C PRO A 77 6.79 -0.40 -8.27
N LEU A 78 7.78 -0.22 -7.40
CA LEU A 78 7.57 -0.14 -5.97
C LEU A 78 8.03 1.22 -5.44
N HIS A 79 7.15 1.83 -4.66
CA HIS A 79 7.44 3.04 -3.89
C HIS A 79 7.52 2.66 -2.42
N THR A 80 8.58 3.09 -1.74
CA THR A 80 8.75 2.79 -0.31
C THR A 80 9.01 4.05 0.46
N VAL A 81 8.63 4.02 1.73
CA VAL A 81 8.90 5.11 2.67
C VAL A 81 9.15 4.53 4.05
N HIS A 82 9.98 5.22 4.82
CA HIS A 82 10.26 4.91 6.23
C HIS A 82 9.72 6.05 7.07
N PHE A 83 8.95 5.73 8.11
CA PHE A 83 8.39 6.73 9.02
C PHE A 83 8.90 6.52 10.42
N ASP A 84 9.23 7.60 11.10
CA ASP A 84 9.43 7.60 12.55
C ASP A 84 8.06 7.79 13.20
N THR A 85 7.31 6.71 13.26
CA THR A 85 5.90 6.74 13.68
C THR A 85 5.76 7.14 15.14
N ALA A 86 6.62 6.62 16.00
CA ALA A 86 6.59 6.93 17.43
C ALA A 86 6.78 8.43 17.68
N ARG A 87 7.71 9.03 16.96
CA ARG A 87 7.98 10.46 17.08
C ARG A 87 6.79 11.29 16.62
N THR A 88 6.18 10.90 15.50
CA THR A 88 5.00 11.59 15.00
C THR A 88 3.84 11.52 16.00
N ALA A 89 3.62 10.34 16.59
CA ALA A 89 2.59 10.16 17.59
C ALA A 89 2.82 11.07 18.80
N GLU A 90 4.06 11.14 19.27
CA GLU A 90 4.44 11.98 20.40
C GLU A 90 4.23 13.46 20.08
N GLU A 91 4.73 13.91 18.93
CA GLU A 91 4.64 15.32 18.54
C GLU A 91 3.20 15.78 18.35
N ARG A 92 2.34 14.93 17.86
CA ARG A 92 0.92 15.26 17.59
C ARG A 92 0.00 14.91 18.74
N HIS A 93 0.50 14.30 19.80
CA HIS A 93 -0.31 13.86 20.94
C HIS A 93 -1.44 12.91 20.53
N ILE A 94 -1.11 11.96 19.68
CA ILE A 94 -2.05 10.94 19.18
C ILE A 94 -1.47 9.56 19.42
N SER A 95 -2.30 8.54 19.25
CA SER A 95 -1.85 7.16 19.40
C SER A 95 -0.92 6.76 18.26
N ILE A 96 -0.12 5.72 18.49
CA ILE A 96 0.72 5.12 17.46
C ILE A 96 -0.12 4.70 16.26
N GLU A 97 -1.28 4.09 16.51
CA GLU A 97 -2.18 3.64 15.44
C GLU A 97 -2.69 4.79 14.60
N MET A 98 -3.10 5.89 15.24
CA MET A 98 -3.55 7.07 14.52
C MET A 98 -2.42 7.69 13.71
N ALA A 99 -1.22 7.77 14.29
CA ALA A 99 -0.07 8.31 13.59
C ALA A 99 0.24 7.48 12.35
N ALA A 100 0.28 6.15 12.48
CA ALA A 100 0.54 5.26 11.35
C ALA A 100 -0.51 5.43 10.25
N ARG A 101 -1.78 5.54 10.64
CA ARG A 101 -2.88 5.72 9.68
C ARG A 101 -2.77 7.03 8.92
N GLU A 102 -2.53 8.14 9.62
CA GLU A 102 -2.39 9.44 8.98
C GLU A 102 -1.19 9.49 8.05
N LEU A 103 -0.05 8.97 8.49
CA LEU A 103 1.15 8.91 7.68
C LEU A 103 0.93 8.07 6.42
N ARG A 104 0.30 6.92 6.58
CA ARG A 104 0.04 5.99 5.50
C ARG A 104 -0.83 6.60 4.41
N TYR A 105 -2.01 7.08 4.77
CA TYR A 105 -2.95 7.56 3.77
C TYR A 105 -2.53 8.89 3.16
N GLY A 106 -1.87 9.74 3.92
CA GLY A 106 -1.29 10.97 3.38
C GLY A 106 -0.25 10.68 2.31
N TRP A 107 0.64 9.72 2.60
CA TRP A 107 1.68 9.35 1.65
C TRP A 107 1.12 8.60 0.44
N PHE A 108 0.15 7.71 0.63
CA PHE A 108 -0.48 7.01 -0.50
C PHE A 108 -1.10 8.01 -1.47
N GLU A 109 -1.80 9.01 -0.96
CA GLU A 109 -2.41 10.02 -1.82
C GLU A 109 -1.37 10.85 -2.57
N GLU A 110 -0.27 11.17 -1.90
CA GLU A 110 0.85 11.86 -2.51
C GLU A 110 1.44 11.07 -3.67
N ILE A 111 1.69 9.77 -3.47
CA ILE A 111 2.21 8.91 -4.52
C ILE A 111 1.18 8.71 -5.63
N ARG A 112 -0.10 8.51 -5.26
CA ARG A 112 -1.17 8.37 -6.26
C ARG A 112 -1.16 9.55 -7.23
N GLN A 113 -1.07 10.76 -6.72
CA GLN A 113 -1.03 11.96 -7.55
C GLN A 113 0.22 12.01 -8.40
N LYS A 114 1.36 11.66 -7.83
CA LYS A 114 2.66 11.70 -8.50
C LYS A 114 2.68 10.77 -9.72
N ILE A 115 2.08 9.59 -9.61
CA ILE A 115 2.08 8.61 -10.70
C ILE A 115 0.81 8.67 -11.56
N ASN A 116 -0.10 9.58 -11.24
CA ASN A 116 -1.40 9.70 -11.92
C ASN A 116 -2.21 8.41 -11.84
N ALA A 117 -2.19 7.75 -10.69
CA ALA A 117 -3.03 6.57 -10.49
C ALA A 117 -4.49 6.98 -10.31
N ASP A 118 -5.38 6.15 -10.80
CA ASP A 118 -6.83 6.39 -10.74
C ASP A 118 -7.41 6.00 -9.39
N ALA A 119 -6.77 5.08 -8.69
CA ALA A 119 -7.27 4.54 -7.43
C ALA A 119 -6.14 4.06 -6.54
N ILE A 120 -6.46 3.92 -5.25
CA ILE A 120 -5.60 3.27 -4.27
C ILE A 120 -6.37 2.04 -3.78
N ALA A 121 -5.75 0.86 -3.86
CA ALA A 121 -6.33 -0.38 -3.38
C ALA A 121 -5.65 -0.82 -2.10
N VAL A 122 -6.44 -1.11 -1.09
CA VAL A 122 -5.96 -1.53 0.23
C VAL A 122 -6.70 -2.79 0.63
N ALA A 123 -5.96 -3.81 1.08
CA ALA A 123 -6.55 -5.04 1.59
C ALA A 123 -6.77 -4.93 3.09
N HIS A 124 -7.80 -5.59 3.56
CA HIS A 124 -8.09 -5.71 5.00
C HIS A 124 -8.05 -7.14 5.45
#